data_3d882bcd0954e555753b8053d2ef1c8f
#
_entry.id   3d882bcd0954e555753b8053d2ef1c8f
#
_cell.length_a   1.000
_cell.length_b   1.000
_cell.length_c   1.000
_cell.angle_alpha   90.00
_cell.angle_beta   90.00
_cell.angle_gamma   90.00
#
_symmetry.space_group_name_H-M   'P 1'
#
loop_
_entity.id
_entity.type
_entity.pdbx_description
1 polymer ?
#
loop_
_entity_poly.entity_id
_entity_poly.type
_entity_poly.pdbx_seq_one_letter_code
_entity_poly.pdbx_strand_id
1 'polypeptide(L)'
;MKGITTIAILFCWSATLLGQTITVSEEISLRNDAGYELIGDLRGNMLLFRDRNTEYEVQSFDERLQPSWSKTLELDKKFPKVIKVIGGKTDFTVLYHFRQKGHTVLKAHRYDPAANLIDSATIMDYGYLFSTPGFEVVRSDDKTKAIVFYIEKQNIIRACALDLGTLDRLWEKSFSLSDFYYGMDEFEVTVDNDGRMFLIIERNNYKSKRKQHYYEVVECSGDPMQADGRYQVMLEDKLTYDVYFSYDNLNKRLVGAGLYYEKNLERAEGYFYLSIDPQQKDGHLLRFEPFDDTFIATLLGKENVKNKGVSEVNVQEVVLRRDGGVLIIIERNRQMERRSGTSNHAFYDNGARAVIDYYFDELIVISVHPTGETHWKSILHKKQYSQDDNGIYSSYFLFKTPGNLRFLFNDEIRQENTVSEYVLNALGEYNRKGLLSTEHLDLKLRFKDAVQVDANAVVVPSERRNRLKLMKLVY
;
A
#
# COMPACT_ATOMS: atom_id res chain seq x y z
N MET A 1 -62.81 -39.94 -29.89
CA MET A 1 -62.39 -38.71 -29.25
C MET A 1 -61.31 -39.05 -28.25
N LYS A 2 -60.01 -38.76 -28.57
CA LYS A 2 -58.85 -39.01 -27.70
C LYS A 2 -58.43 -37.69 -27.19
N GLY A 3 -58.56 -37.49 -25.88
CA GLY A 3 -58.07 -36.26 -25.19
C GLY A 3 -56.55 -36.32 -24.95
N ILE A 4 -55.82 -35.36 -25.45
CA ILE A 4 -54.38 -35.15 -25.22
C ILE A 4 -54.26 -34.22 -24.00
N THR A 5 -53.75 -34.79 -22.90
CA THR A 5 -53.43 -34.00 -21.68
C THR A 5 -52.02 -33.46 -21.82
N THR A 6 -51.88 -32.15 -22.03
CA THR A 6 -50.62 -31.46 -22.08
C THR A 6 -50.14 -31.17 -20.64
N ILE A 7 -49.07 -31.83 -20.20
CA ILE A 7 -48.38 -31.54 -18.93
C ILE A 7 -47.41 -30.39 -19.18
N ALA A 8 -47.71 -29.22 -18.62
CA ALA A 8 -46.78 -28.08 -18.59
C ALA A 8 -45.79 -28.27 -17.43
N ILE A 9 -44.54 -28.57 -17.75
CA ILE A 9 -43.44 -28.60 -16.77
C ILE A 9 -42.97 -27.15 -16.54
N LEU A 10 -43.32 -26.58 -15.39
CA LEU A 10 -42.78 -25.32 -14.90
C LEU A 10 -41.33 -25.58 -14.45
N PHE A 11 -40.36 -25.13 -15.24
CA PHE A 11 -38.97 -25.03 -14.80
C PHE A 11 -38.86 -23.79 -13.91
N CYS A 12 -38.88 -23.96 -12.57
CA CYS A 12 -38.47 -22.95 -11.62
C CYS A 12 -36.94 -22.83 -11.71
N TRP A 13 -36.44 -21.83 -12.45
CA TRP A 13 -35.06 -21.36 -12.30
C TRP A 13 -34.97 -20.68 -10.92
N SER A 14 -34.45 -21.40 -9.93
CA SER A 14 -33.96 -20.81 -8.72
C SER A 14 -32.68 -20.03 -9.08
N ALA A 15 -32.81 -18.74 -9.39
CA ALA A 15 -31.70 -17.83 -9.37
C ALA A 15 -31.20 -17.78 -7.93
N THR A 16 -30.12 -18.47 -7.62
CA THR A 16 -29.36 -18.24 -6.39
C THR A 16 -28.84 -16.81 -6.49
N LEU A 17 -29.51 -15.90 -5.82
CA LEU A 17 -28.96 -14.59 -5.49
C LEU A 17 -27.73 -14.89 -4.62
N LEU A 18 -26.54 -14.88 -5.22
CA LEU A 18 -25.29 -14.81 -4.50
C LEU A 18 -25.24 -13.42 -3.84
N GLY A 19 -25.86 -13.31 -2.68
CA GLY A 19 -25.81 -12.13 -1.82
C GLY A 19 -24.44 -12.08 -1.16
N GLN A 20 -23.90 -10.90 -1.01
CA GLN A 20 -22.70 -10.66 -0.22
C GLN A 20 -22.91 -11.17 1.21
N THR A 21 -21.94 -11.91 1.73
CA THR A 21 -21.97 -12.41 3.10
C THR A 21 -21.01 -11.59 3.97
N ILE A 22 -21.54 -11.11 5.09
CA ILE A 22 -20.77 -10.33 6.07
C ILE A 22 -20.69 -11.14 7.35
N THR A 23 -19.47 -11.33 7.83
CA THR A 23 -19.17 -11.98 9.12
C THR A 23 -18.36 -11.04 9.98
N VAL A 24 -18.68 -10.95 11.27
CA VAL A 24 -17.97 -10.08 12.23
C VAL A 24 -17.48 -10.94 13.39
N SER A 25 -16.22 -10.76 13.77
CA SER A 25 -15.63 -11.45 14.92
C SER A 25 -16.21 -10.95 16.25
N GLU A 26 -15.96 -11.71 17.30
CA GLU A 26 -16.03 -11.19 18.65
C GLU A 26 -15.04 -10.05 18.87
N GLU A 27 -15.24 -9.28 19.95
CA GLU A 27 -14.42 -8.14 20.31
C GLU A 27 -13.08 -8.59 20.91
N ILE A 28 -11.98 -8.05 20.38
CA ILE A 28 -10.62 -8.28 20.85
C ILE A 28 -10.15 -7.03 21.59
N SER A 29 -9.69 -7.18 22.84
CA SER A 29 -9.14 -6.05 23.60
C SER A 29 -7.69 -5.76 23.17
N LEU A 30 -7.43 -4.50 22.80
CA LEU A 30 -6.09 -3.97 22.46
C LEU A 30 -5.49 -3.13 23.59
N ARG A 31 -6.02 -3.20 24.81
CA ARG A 31 -5.64 -2.28 25.91
C ARG A 31 -4.14 -2.28 26.22
N ASN A 32 -3.46 -3.41 26.03
CA ASN A 32 -2.03 -3.58 26.32
C ASN A 32 -1.18 -3.76 25.06
N ASP A 33 -1.77 -3.57 23.88
CA ASP A 33 -1.07 -3.77 22.61
C ASP A 33 -0.40 -2.46 22.17
N ALA A 34 0.84 -2.55 21.70
CA ALA A 34 1.52 -1.47 21.00
C ALA A 34 1.01 -1.35 19.55
N GLY A 35 0.59 -2.48 18.97
CA GLY A 35 0.07 -2.55 17.62
C GLY A 35 -0.39 -3.95 17.24
N TYR A 36 -0.98 -4.04 16.06
CA TYR A 36 -1.36 -5.32 15.45
C TYR A 36 -1.15 -5.27 13.94
N GLU A 37 -1.03 -6.44 13.32
CA GLU A 37 -0.95 -6.59 11.87
C GLU A 37 -1.74 -7.85 11.44
N LEU A 38 -2.54 -7.71 10.37
CA LEU A 38 -3.21 -8.85 9.76
C LEU A 38 -2.20 -9.58 8.87
N ILE A 39 -1.84 -10.81 9.24
CA ILE A 39 -0.92 -11.65 8.45
C ILE A 39 -1.59 -12.09 7.14
N GLY A 40 -2.89 -12.39 7.20
CA GLY A 40 -3.69 -12.90 6.10
C GLY A 40 -4.30 -14.27 6.40
N ASP A 41 -4.96 -14.83 5.40
CA ASP A 41 -5.49 -16.20 5.48
C ASP A 41 -4.39 -17.20 5.11
N LEU A 42 -4.11 -18.11 6.03
CA LEU A 42 -3.20 -19.25 5.81
C LEU A 42 -3.97 -20.55 5.99
N ARG A 43 -4.30 -21.21 4.87
CA ARG A 43 -5.03 -22.49 4.85
C ARG A 43 -6.40 -22.44 5.55
N GLY A 44 -7.17 -21.37 5.32
CA GLY A 44 -8.50 -21.20 5.91
C GLY A 44 -8.51 -20.61 7.32
N ASN A 45 -7.36 -20.24 7.86
CA ASN A 45 -7.26 -19.55 9.13
C ASN A 45 -6.78 -18.12 8.94
N MET A 46 -7.59 -17.16 9.38
CA MET A 46 -7.17 -15.76 9.44
C MET A 46 -6.24 -15.56 10.62
N LEU A 47 -5.03 -15.07 10.38
CA LEU A 47 -4.04 -14.82 11.42
C LEU A 47 -3.86 -13.35 11.71
N LEU A 48 -3.88 -13.00 13.00
CA LEU A 48 -3.62 -11.68 13.56
C LEU A 48 -2.36 -11.72 14.40
N PHE A 49 -1.37 -10.93 14.04
CA PHE A 49 -0.18 -10.68 14.86
C PHE A 49 -0.44 -9.50 15.80
N ARG A 50 -0.04 -9.62 17.05
CA ARG A 50 -0.20 -8.61 18.10
C ARG A 50 1.12 -8.34 18.79
N ASP A 51 1.53 -7.08 18.82
CA ASP A 51 2.64 -6.60 19.64
C ASP A 51 2.07 -6.13 21.00
N ARG A 52 2.32 -6.91 22.05
CA ARG A 52 1.85 -6.65 23.40
C ARG A 52 2.89 -5.99 24.29
N ASN A 53 3.82 -5.24 23.70
CA ASN A 53 4.94 -4.55 24.34
C ASN A 53 5.99 -5.48 24.98
N THR A 54 5.58 -6.51 25.70
CA THR A 54 6.47 -7.46 26.40
C THR A 54 6.58 -8.81 25.72
N GLU A 55 5.63 -9.12 24.87
CA GLU A 55 5.51 -10.38 24.15
C GLU A 55 4.82 -10.17 22.79
N TYR A 56 5.06 -11.09 21.89
CA TYR A 56 4.43 -11.13 20.57
C TYR A 56 3.48 -12.33 20.50
N GLU A 57 2.25 -12.08 20.11
CA GLU A 57 1.20 -13.10 20.07
C GLU A 57 0.66 -13.23 18.65
N VAL A 58 0.38 -14.45 18.22
CA VAL A 58 -0.41 -14.74 17.03
C VAL A 58 -1.73 -15.34 17.46
N GLN A 59 -2.82 -14.76 16.98
CA GLN A 59 -4.17 -15.23 17.22
C GLN A 59 -4.78 -15.69 15.90
N SER A 60 -5.41 -16.87 15.93
CA SER A 60 -6.06 -17.48 14.77
C SER A 60 -7.57 -17.41 14.89
N PHE A 61 -8.20 -17.20 13.74
CA PHE A 61 -9.65 -17.19 13.57
C PHE A 61 -10.03 -18.16 12.47
N ASP A 62 -11.16 -18.85 12.65
CA ASP A 62 -11.74 -19.72 11.65
C ASP A 62 -12.41 -18.96 10.51
N GLU A 63 -13.01 -19.66 9.55
CA GLU A 63 -13.71 -19.05 8.40
C GLU A 63 -14.87 -18.11 8.81
N ARG A 64 -15.44 -18.30 10.01
CA ARG A 64 -16.51 -17.49 10.59
C ARG A 64 -15.97 -16.40 11.51
N LEU A 65 -14.66 -16.17 11.49
CA LEU A 65 -13.96 -15.23 12.38
C LEU A 65 -14.17 -15.53 13.88
N GLN A 66 -14.40 -16.80 14.25
CA GLN A 66 -14.39 -17.22 15.64
C GLN A 66 -12.95 -17.51 16.09
N PRO A 67 -12.55 -17.08 17.29
CA PRO A 67 -11.21 -17.38 17.81
C PRO A 67 -10.97 -18.89 17.90
N SER A 68 -9.91 -19.38 17.27
CA SER A 68 -9.56 -20.81 17.29
C SER A 68 -8.47 -21.10 18.30
N TRP A 69 -7.39 -20.34 18.27
CA TRP A 69 -6.27 -20.45 19.21
C TRP A 69 -5.49 -19.14 19.28
N SER A 70 -4.69 -19.01 20.35
CA SER A 70 -3.72 -17.95 20.53
C SER A 70 -2.39 -18.54 20.99
N LYS A 71 -1.27 -18.02 20.49
CA LYS A 71 0.07 -18.49 20.79
C LYS A 71 1.07 -17.35 20.88
N THR A 72 1.82 -17.31 21.97
CA THR A 72 2.96 -16.40 22.13
C THR A 72 4.14 -16.91 21.32
N LEU A 73 4.77 -16.03 20.55
CA LEU A 73 5.97 -16.34 19.79
C LEU A 73 7.20 -16.19 20.69
N GLU A 74 7.99 -17.24 20.76
CA GLU A 74 9.28 -17.21 21.45
C GLU A 74 10.36 -16.65 20.50
N LEU A 75 10.69 -15.36 20.66
CA LEU A 75 11.82 -14.75 19.99
C LEU A 75 13.06 -14.83 20.88
N ASP A 76 14.22 -15.08 20.30
CA ASP A 76 15.45 -15.55 20.98
C ASP A 76 15.98 -14.70 22.12
N LYS A 77 15.53 -13.47 22.33
CA LYS A 77 16.13 -12.56 23.31
C LYS A 77 15.09 -11.69 24.01
N LYS A 78 15.53 -11.10 25.13
CA LYS A 78 14.75 -10.08 25.81
C LYS A 78 14.71 -8.82 24.93
N PHE A 79 13.52 -8.27 24.76
CA PHE A 79 13.27 -7.04 24.02
C PHE A 79 13.68 -7.07 22.53
N PRO A 80 13.34 -8.11 21.77
CA PRO A 80 13.46 -8.04 20.31
C PRO A 80 12.51 -6.96 19.81
N LYS A 81 12.88 -6.32 18.70
CA LYS A 81 12.01 -5.38 17.98
C LYS A 81 11.63 -6.00 16.66
N VAL A 82 10.36 -6.29 16.48
CA VAL A 82 9.83 -6.75 15.20
C VAL A 82 9.89 -5.60 14.19
N ILE A 83 10.44 -5.88 13.02
CA ILE A 83 10.53 -4.95 11.91
C ILE A 83 9.31 -5.14 11.01
N LYS A 84 9.03 -6.41 10.65
CA LYS A 84 7.94 -6.76 9.75
C LYS A 84 7.50 -8.20 9.94
N VAL A 85 6.19 -8.42 9.79
CA VAL A 85 5.61 -9.75 9.63
C VAL A 85 5.21 -9.92 8.17
N ILE A 86 5.65 -10.99 7.53
CA ILE A 86 5.41 -11.24 6.11
C ILE A 86 4.61 -12.53 5.98
N GLY A 87 3.33 -12.40 5.63
CA GLY A 87 2.50 -13.56 5.29
C GLY A 87 2.85 -14.08 3.90
N GLY A 88 3.25 -15.34 3.82
CA GLY A 88 3.43 -16.09 2.58
C GLY A 88 2.13 -16.78 2.13
N LYS A 89 2.26 -17.83 1.30
CA LYS A 89 1.13 -18.67 0.87
C LYS A 89 0.79 -19.78 1.88
N THR A 90 1.82 -20.32 2.54
CA THR A 90 1.71 -21.50 3.40
C THR A 90 2.31 -21.30 4.79
N ASP A 91 2.98 -20.20 5.01
CA ASP A 91 3.72 -19.86 6.22
C ASP A 91 3.81 -18.34 6.40
N PHE A 92 4.39 -17.90 7.48
CA PHE A 92 4.71 -16.48 7.67
C PHE A 92 6.10 -16.32 8.30
N THR A 93 6.75 -15.21 7.98
CA THR A 93 8.08 -14.89 8.48
C THR A 93 8.03 -13.63 9.33
N VAL A 94 8.66 -13.70 10.50
CA VAL A 94 8.85 -12.54 11.40
C VAL A 94 10.30 -12.09 11.29
N LEU A 95 10.50 -10.88 10.78
CA LEU A 95 11.80 -10.21 10.75
C LEU A 95 11.91 -9.31 11.98
N TYR A 96 12.98 -9.49 12.75
CA TYR A 96 13.20 -8.72 13.96
C TYR A 96 14.68 -8.49 14.22
N HIS A 97 15.00 -7.50 15.01
CA HIS A 97 16.36 -7.25 15.48
C HIS A 97 16.41 -7.16 17.00
N PHE A 98 17.58 -7.38 17.54
CA PHE A 98 17.88 -7.21 18.96
C PHE A 98 19.35 -6.84 19.18
N ARG A 99 19.68 -6.40 20.39
CA ARG A 99 21.08 -6.16 20.79
C ARG A 99 21.61 -7.32 21.59
N GLN A 100 22.77 -7.86 21.17
CA GLN A 100 23.49 -8.90 21.87
C GLN A 100 24.96 -8.50 22.05
N LYS A 101 25.42 -8.37 23.30
CA LYS A 101 26.78 -7.93 23.63
C LYS A 101 27.22 -6.65 22.90
N GLY A 102 26.29 -5.73 22.70
CA GLY A 102 26.51 -4.48 21.98
C GLY A 102 26.31 -4.54 20.46
N HIS A 103 26.31 -5.72 19.86
CA HIS A 103 26.04 -5.92 18.44
C HIS A 103 24.55 -5.82 18.15
N THR A 104 24.18 -5.23 17.02
CA THR A 104 22.82 -5.25 16.47
C THR A 104 22.70 -6.43 15.52
N VAL A 105 21.85 -7.39 15.87
CA VAL A 105 21.65 -8.63 15.11
C VAL A 105 20.27 -8.64 14.49
N LEU A 106 20.20 -8.88 13.19
CA LEU A 106 18.98 -9.10 12.42
C LEU A 106 18.71 -10.60 12.31
N LYS A 107 17.50 -11.02 12.67
CA LYS A 107 17.04 -12.42 12.57
C LYS A 107 15.72 -12.55 11.83
N ALA A 108 15.50 -13.73 11.29
CA ALA A 108 14.24 -14.18 10.73
C ALA A 108 13.78 -15.47 11.40
N HIS A 109 12.52 -15.54 11.75
CA HIS A 109 11.83 -16.77 12.16
C HIS A 109 10.72 -17.07 11.18
N ARG A 110 10.64 -18.29 10.68
CA ARG A 110 9.57 -18.77 9.81
C ARG A 110 8.67 -19.72 10.57
N TYR A 111 7.36 -19.49 10.48
CA TYR A 111 6.34 -20.22 11.22
C TYR A 111 5.32 -20.85 10.27
N ASP A 112 4.80 -22.02 10.65
CA ASP A 112 3.67 -22.64 9.99
C ASP A 112 2.34 -21.92 10.30
N PRO A 113 1.21 -22.27 9.66
CA PRO A 113 -0.09 -21.66 9.93
C PRO A 113 -0.61 -21.86 11.36
N ALA A 114 -0.03 -22.78 12.16
CA ALA A 114 -0.33 -23.00 13.57
C ALA A 114 0.67 -22.29 14.51
N ALA A 115 1.46 -21.35 13.97
CA ALA A 115 2.51 -20.61 14.65
C ALA A 115 3.55 -21.51 15.33
N ASN A 116 3.86 -22.69 14.74
CA ASN A 116 5.01 -23.48 15.14
C ASN A 116 6.23 -23.00 14.37
N LEU A 117 7.34 -22.85 15.06
CA LEU A 117 8.60 -22.47 14.42
C LEU A 117 9.07 -23.58 13.45
N ILE A 118 9.18 -23.25 12.17
CA ILE A 118 9.70 -24.16 11.15
C ILE A 118 11.21 -24.00 11.05
N ASP A 119 11.68 -22.75 11.01
CA ASP A 119 13.08 -22.42 10.78
C ASP A 119 13.44 -21.07 11.39
N SER A 120 14.74 -20.88 11.69
CA SER A 120 15.27 -19.61 12.20
C SER A 120 16.68 -19.36 11.71
N ALA A 121 16.95 -18.15 11.24
CA ALA A 121 18.27 -17.76 10.75
C ALA A 121 18.72 -16.41 11.30
N THR A 122 20.01 -16.30 11.61
CA THR A 122 20.66 -15.01 11.81
C THR A 122 21.01 -14.48 10.41
N ILE A 123 20.33 -13.41 10.00
CA ILE A 123 20.49 -12.85 8.67
C ILE A 123 21.75 -12.00 8.59
N MET A 124 21.96 -11.17 9.64
CA MET A 124 23.07 -10.23 9.68
C MET A 124 23.47 -9.89 11.11
N ASP A 125 24.78 -9.78 11.32
CA ASP A 125 25.37 -9.10 12.48
C ASP A 125 26.03 -7.80 12.01
N TYR A 126 25.39 -6.68 12.34
CA TYR A 126 25.90 -5.34 11.98
C TYR A 126 26.98 -4.82 12.91
N GLY A 127 27.40 -5.60 13.91
CA GLY A 127 28.38 -5.17 14.91
C GLY A 127 27.84 -4.08 15.85
N TYR A 128 28.78 -3.27 16.32
CA TYR A 128 28.44 -2.16 17.23
C TYR A 128 27.87 -0.99 16.43
N LEU A 129 26.57 -0.76 16.60
CA LEU A 129 25.92 0.45 16.09
C LEU A 129 25.59 1.37 17.26
N PHE A 130 25.96 2.65 17.13
CA PHE A 130 25.72 3.67 18.18
C PHE A 130 24.21 3.83 18.47
N SER A 131 23.40 3.91 17.42
CA SER A 131 21.95 3.90 17.49
C SER A 131 21.38 2.72 16.73
N THR A 132 20.20 2.27 17.12
CA THR A 132 19.47 1.25 16.35
C THR A 132 19.00 1.88 15.04
N PRO A 133 19.35 1.33 13.86
CA PRO A 133 18.89 1.85 12.59
C PRO A 133 17.39 1.62 12.41
N GLY A 134 16.75 2.53 11.67
CA GLY A 134 15.41 2.31 11.13
C GLY A 134 15.49 1.33 9.96
N PHE A 135 15.21 0.07 10.21
CA PHE A 135 15.16 -0.93 9.15
C PHE A 135 13.86 -0.80 8.36
N GLU A 136 13.99 -0.89 7.04
CA GLU A 136 12.89 -0.96 6.10
C GLU A 136 12.91 -2.31 5.37
N VAL A 137 11.72 -2.77 4.95
CA VAL A 137 11.56 -4.07 4.29
C VAL A 137 10.67 -3.91 3.07
N VAL A 138 11.20 -4.27 1.91
CA VAL A 138 10.46 -4.39 0.65
C VAL A 138 10.41 -5.86 0.25
N ARG A 139 9.26 -6.32 -0.20
CA ARG A 139 9.03 -7.71 -0.60
C ARG A 139 8.73 -7.84 -2.08
N SER A 140 9.08 -8.99 -2.67
CA SER A 140 8.69 -9.34 -4.02
C SER A 140 7.18 -9.54 -4.16
N ASP A 141 6.68 -9.41 -5.38
CA ASP A 141 5.25 -9.55 -5.69
C ASP A 141 4.72 -10.97 -5.35
N ASP A 142 5.50 -12.00 -5.61
CA ASP A 142 5.20 -13.40 -5.26
C ASP A 142 5.38 -13.75 -3.78
N LYS A 143 5.89 -12.81 -2.97
CA LYS A 143 6.17 -12.92 -1.53
C LYS A 143 7.21 -13.97 -1.18
N THR A 144 8.13 -14.30 -2.10
CA THR A 144 9.20 -15.28 -1.86
C THR A 144 10.53 -14.65 -1.49
N LYS A 145 10.71 -13.36 -1.79
CA LYS A 145 11.94 -12.61 -1.51
C LYS A 145 11.65 -11.35 -0.72
N ALA A 146 12.63 -10.89 0.04
CA ALA A 146 12.58 -9.60 0.72
C ALA A 146 13.93 -8.91 0.67
N ILE A 147 13.92 -7.59 0.58
CA ILE A 147 15.08 -6.73 0.81
C ILE A 147 14.91 -6.06 2.16
N VAL A 148 15.89 -6.22 3.03
CA VAL A 148 15.98 -5.46 4.28
C VAL A 148 17.11 -4.45 4.11
N PHE A 149 16.81 -3.18 4.36
CA PHE A 149 17.80 -2.13 4.22
C PHE A 149 17.66 -1.05 5.30
N TYR A 150 18.71 -0.25 5.46
CA TYR A 150 18.69 0.95 6.28
C TYR A 150 19.72 1.98 5.75
N ILE A 151 19.57 3.23 6.16
CA ILE A 151 20.47 4.30 5.79
C ILE A 151 21.47 4.56 6.91
N GLU A 152 22.75 4.41 6.59
CA GLU A 152 23.86 4.75 7.46
C GLU A 152 24.45 6.11 7.06
N LYS A 153 24.75 6.96 8.05
CA LYS A 153 25.40 8.26 7.86
C LYS A 153 24.75 9.17 6.80
N GLN A 154 23.42 9.04 6.63
CA GLN A 154 22.59 9.84 5.71
C GLN A 154 22.83 9.62 4.20
N ASN A 155 23.84 8.88 3.79
CA ASN A 155 24.18 8.69 2.37
C ASN A 155 24.68 7.28 2.02
N ILE A 156 24.64 6.35 2.94
CA ILE A 156 25.02 4.96 2.68
C ILE A 156 23.81 4.06 2.89
N ILE A 157 23.33 3.43 1.84
CA ILE A 157 22.28 2.40 1.93
C ILE A 157 22.97 1.07 2.13
N ARG A 158 22.66 0.40 3.24
CA ARG A 158 23.03 -0.99 3.47
C ARG A 158 21.84 -1.87 3.26
N ALA A 159 21.95 -2.81 2.34
CA ALA A 159 20.87 -3.70 1.97
C ALA A 159 21.32 -5.16 1.93
N CYS A 160 20.39 -6.05 2.28
CA CYS A 160 20.55 -7.49 2.06
C CYS A 160 19.26 -8.08 1.49
N ALA A 161 19.39 -9.04 0.59
CA ALA A 161 18.28 -9.80 0.05
C ALA A 161 18.18 -11.16 0.73
N LEU A 162 16.95 -11.59 0.95
CA LEU A 162 16.59 -12.82 1.62
C LEU A 162 15.67 -13.67 0.76
N ASP A 163 15.88 -14.97 0.76
CA ASP A 163 14.87 -15.94 0.39
C ASP A 163 14.01 -16.25 1.60
N LEU A 164 12.70 -15.97 1.52
CA LEU A 164 11.78 -16.18 2.64
C LEU A 164 11.40 -17.66 2.85
N GLY A 165 11.59 -18.50 1.83
CA GLY A 165 11.34 -19.93 1.91
C GLY A 165 12.45 -20.73 2.61
N THR A 166 13.72 -20.32 2.47
CA THR A 166 14.87 -20.98 3.08
C THR A 166 15.54 -20.17 4.17
N LEU A 167 15.19 -18.88 4.31
CA LEU A 167 15.84 -17.88 5.14
C LEU A 167 17.32 -17.63 4.78
N ASP A 168 17.75 -18.07 3.61
CA ASP A 168 19.10 -17.80 3.13
C ASP A 168 19.27 -16.33 2.70
N ARG A 169 20.41 -15.77 3.05
CA ARG A 169 20.83 -14.48 2.54
C ARG A 169 21.35 -14.65 1.11
N LEU A 170 20.64 -14.08 0.13
CA LEU A 170 21.02 -14.15 -1.28
C LEU A 170 22.23 -13.27 -1.58
N TRP A 171 22.24 -12.06 -1.05
CA TRP A 171 23.35 -11.12 -1.18
C TRP A 171 23.27 -10.03 -0.09
N GLU A 172 24.41 -9.34 0.07
CA GLU A 172 24.56 -8.15 0.93
C GLU A 172 25.40 -7.13 0.20
N LYS A 173 24.95 -5.87 0.16
CA LYS A 173 25.67 -4.77 -0.50
C LYS A 173 25.51 -3.46 0.26
N SER A 174 26.47 -2.57 0.00
CA SER A 174 26.50 -1.23 0.54
C SER A 174 26.68 -0.23 -0.60
N PHE A 175 25.77 0.74 -0.70
CA PHE A 175 25.76 1.76 -1.75
C PHE A 175 26.09 3.10 -1.13
N SER A 176 27.23 3.68 -1.50
CA SER A 176 27.53 5.06 -1.18
C SER A 176 26.91 5.96 -2.25
N LEU A 177 26.01 6.84 -1.83
CA LEU A 177 25.33 7.77 -2.71
C LEU A 177 26.07 9.11 -2.66
N SER A 178 26.85 9.41 -3.72
CA SER A 178 27.46 10.72 -3.88
C SER A 178 26.39 11.78 -4.09
N ASP A 179 26.59 12.95 -3.48
CA ASP A 179 25.68 14.10 -3.61
C ASP A 179 24.22 13.80 -3.23
N PHE A 180 23.99 12.82 -2.36
CA PHE A 180 22.69 12.51 -1.81
C PHE A 180 22.49 13.20 -0.46
N TYR A 181 21.37 13.90 -0.31
CA TYR A 181 20.99 14.59 0.92
C TYR A 181 19.73 13.99 1.49
N TYR A 182 19.88 13.08 2.46
CA TYR A 182 18.75 12.46 3.15
C TYR A 182 17.78 13.49 3.70
N GLY A 183 16.50 13.35 3.37
CA GLY A 183 15.44 14.30 3.72
C GLY A 183 15.25 15.46 2.73
N MET A 184 16.07 15.53 1.66
CA MET A 184 15.87 16.44 0.52
C MET A 184 15.76 15.68 -0.81
N ASP A 185 16.61 14.66 -1.00
CA ASP A 185 16.52 13.75 -2.14
C ASP A 185 15.68 12.55 -1.73
N GLU A 186 14.73 12.19 -2.56
CA GLU A 186 13.87 11.03 -2.36
C GLU A 186 14.45 9.82 -3.11
N PHE A 187 14.16 8.65 -2.58
CA PHE A 187 14.49 7.40 -3.22
C PHE A 187 13.41 6.36 -2.95
N GLU A 188 13.32 5.40 -3.85
CA GLU A 188 12.45 4.24 -3.73
C GLU A 188 13.24 2.95 -3.97
N VAL A 189 12.86 1.90 -3.25
CA VAL A 189 13.44 0.56 -3.40
C VAL A 189 12.34 -0.39 -3.83
N THR A 190 12.56 -1.10 -4.93
CA THR A 190 11.69 -2.20 -5.35
C THR A 190 12.50 -3.47 -5.61
N VAL A 191 11.84 -4.62 -5.62
CA VAL A 191 12.48 -5.94 -5.76
C VAL A 191 11.67 -6.82 -6.70
N ASP A 192 12.36 -7.57 -7.55
CA ASP A 192 11.74 -8.58 -8.39
C ASP A 192 11.61 -9.95 -7.67
N ASN A 193 10.98 -10.91 -8.34
CA ASN A 193 10.79 -12.25 -7.79
C ASN A 193 12.08 -13.10 -7.74
N ASP A 194 13.17 -12.63 -8.35
CA ASP A 194 14.50 -13.27 -8.30
C ASP A 194 15.37 -12.69 -7.18
N GLY A 195 14.91 -11.62 -6.49
CA GLY A 195 15.62 -10.95 -5.41
C GLY A 195 16.60 -9.88 -5.90
N ARG A 196 16.47 -9.41 -7.15
CA ARG A 196 17.19 -8.23 -7.63
C ARG A 196 16.54 -6.98 -7.06
N MET A 197 17.35 -6.07 -6.58
CA MET A 197 16.94 -4.77 -6.06
C MET A 197 17.09 -3.71 -7.13
N PHE A 198 16.11 -2.84 -7.23
CA PHE A 198 16.19 -1.59 -7.99
C PHE A 198 16.07 -0.44 -6.97
N LEU A 199 17.13 0.35 -6.90
CA LEU A 199 17.17 1.57 -6.12
C LEU A 199 17.03 2.74 -7.09
N ILE A 200 15.94 3.46 -6.97
CA ILE A 200 15.61 4.62 -7.79
C ILE A 200 15.80 5.87 -6.95
N ILE A 201 16.64 6.79 -7.39
CA ILE A 201 16.97 8.01 -6.68
C ILE A 201 16.53 9.19 -7.52
N GLU A 202 15.71 10.04 -6.96
CA GLU A 202 15.36 11.32 -7.56
C GLU A 202 16.52 12.30 -7.40
N ARG A 203 16.99 12.84 -8.50
CA ARG A 203 18.10 13.78 -8.51
C ARG A 203 17.65 15.16 -8.97
N ASN A 204 18.02 16.17 -8.16
CA ASN A 204 17.75 17.59 -8.44
C ASN A 204 16.25 17.90 -8.61
N ASN A 205 15.37 17.19 -7.91
CA ASN A 205 13.91 17.40 -7.95
C ASN A 205 13.51 18.66 -7.15
N TYR A 206 14.10 19.78 -7.52
CA TYR A 206 13.75 21.08 -6.96
C TYR A 206 13.90 22.17 -8.03
N LYS A 207 13.13 23.22 -7.92
CA LYS A 207 13.16 24.33 -8.89
C LYS A 207 14.50 25.02 -8.90
N SER A 208 15.40 24.56 -9.76
CA SER A 208 16.72 25.16 -9.98
C SER A 208 16.92 25.40 -11.48
N LYS A 209 17.34 26.62 -11.83
CA LYS A 209 17.68 26.97 -13.22
C LYS A 209 19.01 26.34 -13.69
N ARG A 210 19.73 25.63 -12.83
CA ARG A 210 21.11 25.21 -13.11
C ARG A 210 21.31 23.71 -13.20
N LYS A 211 20.33 22.89 -12.80
CA LYS A 211 20.46 21.43 -12.76
C LYS A 211 19.23 20.78 -13.36
N GLN A 212 19.44 19.78 -14.21
CA GLN A 212 18.37 19.01 -14.78
C GLN A 212 17.88 17.94 -13.80
N HIS A 213 16.60 17.74 -13.72
CA HIS A 213 15.97 16.68 -12.95
C HIS A 213 16.07 15.35 -13.70
N TYR A 214 16.45 14.27 -13.01
CA TYR A 214 16.53 12.92 -13.57
C TYR A 214 16.37 11.86 -12.48
N TYR A 215 15.98 10.65 -12.88
CA TYR A 215 16.09 9.47 -12.02
C TYR A 215 17.41 8.78 -12.26
N GLU A 216 18.13 8.47 -11.18
CA GLU A 216 19.27 7.56 -11.19
C GLU A 216 18.78 6.20 -10.70
N VAL A 217 18.88 5.18 -11.55
CA VAL A 217 18.48 3.81 -11.22
C VAL A 217 19.71 2.95 -11.02
N VAL A 218 19.80 2.30 -9.86
CA VAL A 218 20.86 1.32 -9.53
C VAL A 218 20.21 -0.06 -9.47
N GLU A 219 20.58 -0.93 -10.39
CA GLU A 219 20.20 -2.34 -10.37
C GLU A 219 21.25 -3.14 -9.63
N CYS A 220 20.82 -3.93 -8.66
CA CYS A 220 21.67 -4.79 -7.86
C CYS A 220 21.20 -6.23 -7.92
N SER A 221 22.06 -7.12 -8.43
CA SER A 221 21.80 -8.57 -8.43
C SER A 221 22.72 -9.27 -7.43
N GLY A 222 22.29 -10.47 -6.99
CA GLY A 222 23.12 -11.35 -6.18
C GLY A 222 24.15 -12.14 -7.00
N ASP A 223 24.14 -12.02 -8.32
CA ASP A 223 25.08 -12.71 -9.19
C ASP A 223 26.45 -12.01 -9.15
N PRO A 224 27.51 -12.69 -8.65
CA PRO A 224 28.86 -12.12 -8.61
C PRO A 224 29.44 -11.85 -10.01
N MET A 225 28.90 -12.50 -11.02
CA MET A 225 29.36 -12.36 -12.41
C MET A 225 28.69 -11.18 -13.12
N GLN A 226 27.61 -10.67 -12.57
CA GLN A 226 26.89 -9.55 -13.12
C GLN A 226 27.23 -8.26 -12.35
N ALA A 227 27.87 -7.31 -13.02
CA ALA A 227 28.11 -5.98 -12.44
C ALA A 227 26.79 -5.26 -12.19
N ASP A 228 26.74 -4.49 -11.08
CA ASP A 228 25.58 -3.65 -10.78
C ASP A 228 25.32 -2.66 -11.93
N GLY A 229 24.08 -2.65 -12.41
CA GLY A 229 23.64 -1.71 -13.44
C GLY A 229 23.43 -0.32 -12.86
N ARG A 230 23.83 0.71 -13.60
CA ARG A 230 23.50 2.10 -13.25
C ARG A 230 23.15 2.86 -14.52
N TYR A 231 22.01 3.54 -14.51
CA TYR A 231 21.54 4.33 -15.65
C TYR A 231 20.71 5.54 -15.19
N GLN A 232 20.55 6.49 -16.09
CA GLN A 232 19.86 7.75 -15.82
C GLN A 232 18.68 7.93 -16.77
N VAL A 233 17.57 8.43 -16.25
CA VAL A 233 16.38 8.78 -17.02
C VAL A 233 16.14 10.29 -16.88
N MET A 234 16.39 11.04 -17.95
CA MET A 234 16.17 12.49 -17.99
C MET A 234 14.68 12.80 -18.05
N LEU A 235 14.21 13.77 -17.26
CA LEU A 235 12.78 14.07 -17.08
C LEU A 235 12.32 15.33 -17.85
N GLU A 236 12.99 15.70 -18.94
CA GLU A 236 12.57 16.77 -19.87
C GLU A 236 12.24 18.09 -19.17
N ASP A 237 13.06 18.47 -18.17
CA ASP A 237 12.88 19.68 -17.33
C ASP A 237 11.58 19.72 -16.51
N LYS A 238 10.84 18.60 -16.41
CA LYS A 238 9.67 18.46 -15.54
C LYS A 238 10.10 18.00 -14.16
N LEU A 239 9.36 18.44 -13.15
CA LEU A 239 9.50 17.99 -11.77
C LEU A 239 8.40 16.98 -11.46
N THR A 240 8.75 15.93 -10.74
CA THR A 240 7.83 14.82 -10.42
C THR A 240 7.56 14.77 -8.93
N TYR A 241 6.42 14.22 -8.56
CA TYR A 241 6.07 13.94 -7.18
C TYR A 241 5.06 12.78 -7.08
N ASP A 242 4.96 12.19 -5.89
CA ASP A 242 4.17 10.99 -5.63
C ASP A 242 4.42 9.92 -6.70
N VAL A 243 5.67 9.54 -6.81
CA VAL A 243 6.13 8.59 -7.83
C VAL A 243 6.13 7.20 -7.23
N TYR A 244 5.67 6.22 -7.99
CA TYR A 244 5.69 4.81 -7.61
C TYR A 244 6.45 4.01 -8.65
N PHE A 245 7.38 3.20 -8.18
CA PHE A 245 8.09 2.23 -8.99
C PHE A 245 7.73 0.81 -8.58
N SER A 246 7.56 -0.05 -9.56
CA SER A 246 7.35 -1.46 -9.36
C SER A 246 8.02 -2.26 -10.47
N TYR A 247 8.50 -3.46 -10.15
CA TYR A 247 9.01 -4.35 -11.17
C TYR A 247 7.90 -5.25 -11.71
N ASP A 248 7.64 -5.14 -13.00
CA ASP A 248 6.71 -6.02 -13.71
C ASP A 248 7.39 -7.36 -14.00
N ASN A 249 7.17 -8.32 -13.12
CA ASN A 249 7.77 -9.65 -13.22
C ASN A 249 7.30 -10.44 -14.46
N LEU A 250 6.11 -10.13 -14.97
CA LEU A 250 5.55 -10.78 -16.16
C LEU A 250 6.23 -10.27 -17.43
N ASN A 251 6.32 -8.95 -17.58
CA ASN A 251 6.85 -8.29 -18.77
C ASN A 251 8.35 -7.94 -18.64
N LYS A 252 8.98 -8.24 -17.48
CA LYS A 252 10.40 -8.02 -17.18
C LYS A 252 10.84 -6.57 -17.35
N ARG A 253 10.06 -5.63 -16.80
CA ARG A 253 10.30 -4.20 -16.90
C ARG A 253 10.21 -3.52 -15.55
N LEU A 254 11.07 -2.54 -15.31
CA LEU A 254 10.90 -1.60 -14.23
C LEU A 254 9.90 -0.52 -14.69
N VAL A 255 8.81 -0.37 -13.99
CA VAL A 255 7.73 0.57 -14.34
C VAL A 255 7.63 1.64 -13.28
N GLY A 256 7.59 2.90 -13.72
CA GLY A 256 7.36 4.06 -12.87
C GLY A 256 6.16 4.85 -13.34
N ALA A 257 5.38 5.39 -12.42
CA ALA A 257 4.31 6.32 -12.73
C ALA A 257 4.10 7.30 -11.57
N GLY A 258 3.63 8.50 -11.89
CA GLY A 258 3.41 9.53 -10.89
C GLY A 258 2.84 10.80 -11.50
N LEU A 259 2.87 11.87 -10.73
CA LEU A 259 2.42 13.19 -11.12
C LEU A 259 3.60 14.08 -11.49
N TYR A 260 3.35 15.09 -12.32
CA TYR A 260 4.36 16.09 -12.67
C TYR A 260 3.82 17.51 -12.69
N TYR A 261 4.72 18.48 -12.60
CA TYR A 261 4.48 19.90 -12.75
C TYR A 261 5.65 20.58 -13.47
N GLU A 262 5.35 21.68 -14.17
CA GLU A 262 6.37 22.49 -14.87
C GLU A 262 6.56 23.85 -14.19
N LYS A 263 5.48 24.47 -13.76
CA LYS A 263 5.46 25.88 -13.33
C LYS A 263 5.02 26.08 -11.89
N ASN A 264 4.00 25.36 -11.44
CA ASN A 264 3.41 25.54 -10.12
C ASN A 264 3.53 24.28 -9.28
N LEU A 265 4.39 24.31 -8.26
CA LEU A 265 4.69 23.20 -7.36
C LEU A 265 3.48 22.70 -6.54
N GLU A 266 2.39 23.46 -6.47
CA GLU A 266 1.21 23.10 -5.70
C GLU A 266 0.13 22.39 -6.54
N ARG A 267 0.38 22.18 -7.85
CA ARG A 267 -0.63 21.65 -8.77
C ARG A 267 -0.03 20.68 -9.75
N ALA A 268 -0.58 19.47 -9.79
CA ALA A 268 -0.27 18.51 -10.82
C ALA A 268 -0.77 19.04 -12.17
N GLU A 269 0.12 19.21 -13.14
CA GLU A 269 -0.26 19.55 -14.50
C GLU A 269 -0.64 18.32 -15.32
N GLY A 270 -0.21 17.13 -14.87
CA GLY A 270 -0.52 15.85 -15.47
C GLY A 270 0.14 14.70 -14.75
N TYR A 271 0.23 13.59 -15.44
CA TYR A 271 0.86 12.37 -14.95
C TYR A 271 1.90 11.89 -15.96
N PHE A 272 2.79 11.00 -15.52
CA PHE A 272 3.76 10.37 -16.40
C PHE A 272 3.74 8.85 -16.25
N TYR A 273 4.22 8.19 -17.28
CA TYR A 273 4.49 6.78 -17.34
C TYR A 273 5.93 6.56 -17.81
N LEU A 274 6.65 5.71 -17.10
CA LEU A 274 8.02 5.31 -17.39
C LEU A 274 8.11 3.79 -17.42
N SER A 275 8.67 3.23 -18.48
CA SER A 275 8.97 1.80 -18.59
C SER A 275 10.41 1.61 -19.03
N ILE A 276 11.17 0.87 -18.24
CA ILE A 276 12.58 0.61 -18.46
C ILE A 276 12.80 -0.90 -18.67
N ASP A 277 13.52 -1.26 -19.73
CA ASP A 277 14.02 -2.61 -19.92
C ASP A 277 15.40 -2.72 -19.28
N PRO A 278 15.58 -3.47 -18.18
CA PRO A 278 16.90 -3.58 -17.55
C PRO A 278 17.96 -4.23 -18.43
N GLN A 279 17.55 -4.97 -19.47
CA GLN A 279 18.48 -5.59 -20.42
C GLN A 279 18.95 -4.61 -21.51
N GLN A 280 18.18 -3.54 -21.74
CA GLN A 280 18.46 -2.49 -22.74
C GLN A 280 18.61 -1.14 -22.03
N LYS A 281 19.76 -0.92 -21.40
CA LYS A 281 20.00 0.25 -20.51
C LYS A 281 19.74 1.62 -21.13
N ASP A 282 19.82 1.74 -22.45
CA ASP A 282 19.53 2.98 -23.20
C ASP A 282 18.10 3.03 -23.73
N GLY A 283 17.30 1.99 -23.49
CA GLY A 283 15.94 1.84 -23.99
C GLY A 283 14.90 2.04 -22.89
N HIS A 284 14.50 3.28 -22.60
CA HIS A 284 13.36 3.56 -21.76
C HIS A 284 12.27 4.28 -22.56
N LEU A 285 11.02 4.02 -22.20
CA LEU A 285 9.86 4.74 -22.67
C LEU A 285 9.41 5.71 -21.56
N LEU A 286 9.48 7.00 -21.82
CA LEU A 286 8.98 8.04 -20.93
C LEU A 286 7.89 8.82 -21.65
N ARG A 287 6.73 8.99 -21.02
CA ARG A 287 5.61 9.77 -21.53
C ARG A 287 5.02 10.65 -20.44
N PHE A 288 4.82 11.92 -20.77
CA PHE A 288 4.12 12.90 -19.95
C PHE A 288 2.79 13.25 -20.61
N GLU A 289 1.70 13.08 -19.88
CA GLU A 289 0.34 13.34 -20.36
C GLU A 289 -0.31 14.44 -19.51
N PRO A 290 -0.69 15.58 -20.09
CA PRO A 290 -1.33 16.66 -19.33
C PRO A 290 -2.78 16.33 -19.00
N PHE A 291 -3.26 16.92 -17.91
CA PHE A 291 -4.69 16.99 -17.63
C PHE A 291 -5.33 18.06 -18.52
N ASP A 292 -6.26 17.65 -19.36
CA ASP A 292 -6.99 18.59 -20.21
C ASP A 292 -8.03 19.40 -19.41
N ASP A 293 -8.40 20.58 -19.93
CA ASP A 293 -9.32 21.51 -19.28
C ASP A 293 -10.70 20.88 -18.99
N THR A 294 -11.17 20.01 -19.89
CA THR A 294 -12.45 19.30 -19.72
C THR A 294 -12.41 18.34 -18.54
N PHE A 295 -11.31 17.58 -18.42
CA PHE A 295 -11.09 16.68 -17.30
C PHE A 295 -11.04 17.46 -15.98
N ILE A 296 -10.25 18.55 -15.93
CA ILE A 296 -10.14 19.40 -14.73
C ILE A 296 -11.49 20.03 -14.38
N ALA A 297 -12.25 20.51 -15.37
CA ALA A 297 -13.57 21.08 -15.18
C ALA A 297 -14.54 20.06 -14.55
N THR A 298 -14.55 18.84 -15.09
CA THR A 298 -15.37 17.73 -14.57
C THR A 298 -14.97 17.36 -13.14
N LEU A 299 -13.68 17.24 -12.86
CA LEU A 299 -13.17 16.90 -11.53
C LEU A 299 -13.53 17.96 -10.48
N LEU A 300 -13.43 19.24 -10.84
CA LEU A 300 -13.69 20.34 -9.93
C LEU A 300 -15.16 20.79 -9.88
N GLY A 301 -16.02 20.23 -10.75
CA GLY A 301 -17.42 20.65 -10.89
C GLY A 301 -17.55 22.13 -11.31
N LYS A 302 -16.66 22.63 -12.19
CA LYS A 302 -16.60 24.03 -12.62
C LYS A 302 -16.67 24.12 -14.13
N GLU A 303 -17.51 25.01 -14.66
CA GLU A 303 -17.71 25.16 -16.12
C GLU A 303 -16.51 25.79 -16.85
N ASN A 304 -15.72 26.61 -16.16
CA ASN A 304 -14.58 27.32 -16.77
C ASN A 304 -13.32 27.20 -15.92
N VAL A 305 -12.44 26.30 -16.31
CA VAL A 305 -11.10 26.16 -15.72
C VAL A 305 -10.09 26.66 -16.74
N LYS A 306 -9.47 27.81 -16.46
CA LYS A 306 -8.33 28.27 -17.28
C LYS A 306 -7.07 27.62 -16.74
N ASN A 307 -6.65 26.58 -17.46
CA ASN A 307 -5.32 25.94 -17.39
C ASN A 307 -4.57 26.11 -16.07
N LYS A 308 -4.67 25.18 -15.14
CA LYS A 308 -3.89 25.36 -13.90
C LYS A 308 -3.58 24.08 -13.14
N GLY A 309 -3.81 22.93 -13.76
CA GLY A 309 -3.58 21.65 -13.06
C GLY A 309 -4.54 21.42 -11.89
N VAL A 310 -4.33 20.35 -11.18
CA VAL A 310 -5.14 19.89 -10.04
C VAL A 310 -4.32 19.98 -8.76
N SER A 311 -4.85 20.63 -7.73
CA SER A 311 -4.25 20.69 -6.40
C SER A 311 -4.80 19.62 -5.49
N GLU A 312 -4.06 19.32 -4.41
CA GLU A 312 -4.47 18.41 -3.35
C GLU A 312 -4.69 16.97 -3.87
N VAL A 313 -3.88 16.54 -4.85
CA VAL A 313 -3.92 15.20 -5.43
C VAL A 313 -2.64 14.44 -5.11
N ASN A 314 -2.79 13.16 -4.75
CA ASN A 314 -1.69 12.27 -4.43
C ASN A 314 -1.92 10.92 -5.11
N VAL A 315 -0.87 10.32 -5.67
CA VAL A 315 -0.93 8.95 -6.17
C VAL A 315 -0.99 8.01 -4.97
N GLN A 316 -1.97 7.13 -4.97
CA GLN A 316 -2.16 6.17 -3.88
C GLN A 316 -1.59 4.79 -4.24
N GLU A 317 -1.73 4.40 -5.49
CA GLU A 317 -1.30 3.08 -5.95
C GLU A 317 -1.09 3.09 -7.47
N VAL A 318 -0.14 2.29 -7.94
CA VAL A 318 0.02 1.95 -9.35
C VAL A 318 -0.17 0.45 -9.50
N VAL A 319 -1.18 0.04 -10.28
CA VAL A 319 -1.50 -1.38 -10.52
C VAL A 319 -0.95 -1.78 -11.87
N LEU A 320 -0.06 -2.78 -11.89
CA LEU A 320 0.47 -3.34 -13.12
C LEU A 320 -0.59 -4.16 -13.86
N ARG A 321 -0.71 -3.95 -15.16
CA ARG A 321 -1.59 -4.72 -16.04
C ARG A 321 -0.83 -5.85 -16.69
N ARG A 322 -1.52 -6.93 -17.02
CA ARG A 322 -0.89 -8.11 -17.67
C ARG A 322 -0.29 -7.81 -19.04
N ASP A 323 -0.78 -6.81 -19.74
CA ASP A 323 -0.28 -6.37 -21.04
C ASP A 323 0.95 -5.45 -20.95
N GLY A 324 1.43 -5.15 -19.75
CA GLY A 324 2.57 -4.25 -19.49
C GLY A 324 2.18 -2.78 -19.33
N GLY A 325 0.90 -2.43 -19.46
CA GLY A 325 0.38 -1.12 -19.08
C GLY A 325 0.14 -0.99 -17.59
N VAL A 326 -0.38 0.16 -17.15
CA VAL A 326 -0.65 0.44 -15.73
C VAL A 326 -2.02 1.08 -15.52
N LEU A 327 -2.51 0.96 -14.28
CA LEU A 327 -3.56 1.81 -13.75
C LEU A 327 -2.93 2.70 -12.68
N ILE A 328 -3.02 4.01 -12.85
CA ILE A 328 -2.60 5.00 -11.87
C ILE A 328 -3.82 5.43 -11.07
N ILE A 329 -3.79 5.22 -9.76
CA ILE A 329 -4.88 5.57 -8.87
C ILE A 329 -4.46 6.78 -8.05
N ILE A 330 -5.16 7.87 -8.23
CA ILE A 330 -4.91 9.16 -7.59
C ILE A 330 -6.09 9.48 -6.71
N GLU A 331 -5.84 9.97 -5.51
CA GLU A 331 -6.87 10.46 -4.58
C GLU A 331 -6.68 11.94 -4.32
N ARG A 332 -7.76 12.68 -4.35
CA ARG A 332 -7.76 14.05 -3.92
C ARG A 332 -7.96 14.10 -2.43
N ASN A 333 -6.92 14.51 -1.70
CA ASN A 333 -6.95 14.56 -0.25
C ASN A 333 -6.23 15.82 0.27
N ARG A 334 -6.69 16.30 1.41
CA ARG A 334 -6.10 17.44 2.10
C ARG A 334 -6.27 17.34 3.60
N GLN A 335 -5.32 17.94 4.30
CA GLN A 335 -5.35 18.14 5.73
C GLN A 335 -5.38 19.64 6.02
N MET A 336 -6.23 20.06 6.95
CA MET A 336 -6.35 21.45 7.37
C MET A 336 -6.25 21.54 8.91
N GLU A 337 -5.30 22.31 9.39
CA GLU A 337 -5.22 22.66 10.81
C GLU A 337 -6.07 23.90 11.10
N ARG A 338 -7.03 23.76 11.99
CA ARG A 338 -7.82 24.87 12.52
C ARG A 338 -7.43 25.13 13.98
N ARG A 339 -7.08 26.36 14.29
CA ARG A 339 -6.93 26.79 15.67
C ARG A 339 -8.32 27.18 16.20
N SER A 340 -8.76 26.52 17.26
CA SER A 340 -9.99 26.89 17.97
C SER A 340 -9.74 28.18 18.75
N GLY A 341 -9.90 29.32 18.10
CA GLY A 341 -9.77 30.62 18.69
C GLY A 341 -11.13 31.26 18.91
N THR A 342 -11.77 30.99 20.02
CA THR A 342 -12.94 31.75 20.50
C THR A 342 -12.65 32.31 21.88
N SER A 343 -11.71 33.23 22.01
CA SER A 343 -11.79 34.21 23.09
C SER A 343 -10.92 35.42 22.77
N ASN A 344 -11.51 36.60 22.93
CA ASN A 344 -10.82 37.89 22.90
C ASN A 344 -9.88 38.11 24.12
N HIS A 345 -9.48 37.04 24.82
CA HIS A 345 -8.60 37.09 25.98
C HIS A 345 -7.32 36.29 25.71
N ALA A 346 -6.54 36.82 24.77
CA ALA A 346 -5.31 36.17 24.25
C ALA A 346 -4.15 36.07 25.24
N PHE A 347 -4.29 36.48 26.51
CA PHE A 347 -3.18 36.49 27.46
C PHE A 347 -3.12 35.31 28.44
N TYR A 348 -4.15 34.45 28.50
CA TYR A 348 -4.19 33.35 29.47
C TYR A 348 -4.53 31.98 28.86
N ASP A 349 -4.65 31.85 27.53
CA ASP A 349 -5.01 30.59 26.90
C ASP A 349 -3.76 29.87 26.37
N ASN A 350 -3.02 29.22 27.29
CA ASN A 350 -1.95 28.27 26.95
C ASN A 350 -2.46 26.96 26.37
N GLY A 351 -3.73 26.90 25.91
CA GLY A 351 -4.42 25.67 25.55
C GLY A 351 -5.28 25.73 24.28
N ALA A 352 -4.99 26.62 23.32
CA ALA A 352 -5.68 26.54 22.02
C ALA A 352 -5.35 25.20 21.35
N ARG A 353 -6.26 24.23 21.50
CA ARG A 353 -6.13 22.91 20.90
C ARG A 353 -6.30 23.06 19.39
N ALA A 354 -5.23 22.77 18.65
CA ALA A 354 -5.33 22.64 17.21
C ALA A 354 -6.23 21.46 16.88
N VAL A 355 -7.18 21.68 15.98
CA VAL A 355 -8.09 20.66 15.45
C VAL A 355 -7.64 20.37 14.03
N ILE A 356 -7.42 19.13 13.71
CA ILE A 356 -6.99 18.71 12.37
C ILE A 356 -8.17 18.09 11.63
N ASP A 357 -8.55 18.71 10.53
CA ASP A 357 -9.57 18.21 9.61
C ASP A 357 -8.94 17.45 8.47
N TYR A 358 -9.46 16.26 8.17
CA TYR A 358 -9.05 15.41 7.07
C TYR A 358 -10.15 15.31 6.04
N TYR A 359 -9.82 15.57 4.78
CA TYR A 359 -10.73 15.46 3.64
C TYR A 359 -10.14 14.47 2.64
N PHE A 360 -10.92 13.48 2.22
CA PHE A 360 -10.57 12.50 1.20
C PHE A 360 -11.71 12.47 0.19
N ASP A 361 -11.47 13.15 -0.92
CA ASP A 361 -12.51 13.42 -1.91
C ASP A 361 -12.40 12.45 -3.10
N GLU A 362 -12.44 12.90 -4.33
CA GLU A 362 -12.54 12.08 -5.52
C GLU A 362 -11.34 11.13 -5.71
N LEU A 363 -11.62 9.95 -6.28
CA LEU A 363 -10.60 9.07 -6.84
C LEU A 363 -10.56 9.26 -8.36
N ILE A 364 -9.36 9.35 -8.89
CA ILE A 364 -9.08 9.40 -10.32
C ILE A 364 -8.37 8.10 -10.68
N VAL A 365 -8.91 7.36 -11.63
CA VAL A 365 -8.28 6.14 -12.14
C VAL A 365 -7.92 6.36 -13.59
N ILE A 366 -6.64 6.22 -13.92
CA ILE A 366 -6.10 6.43 -15.26
C ILE A 366 -5.51 5.12 -15.75
N SER A 367 -6.00 4.63 -16.88
CA SER A 367 -5.44 3.46 -17.56
C SER A 367 -4.49 3.91 -18.65
N VAL A 368 -3.26 3.40 -18.58
CA VAL A 368 -2.18 3.69 -19.53
C VAL A 368 -1.76 2.43 -20.25
N HIS A 369 -1.65 2.49 -21.57
CA HIS A 369 -1.14 1.39 -22.40
C HIS A 369 0.36 1.18 -22.22
N PRO A 370 0.90 0.01 -22.59
CA PRO A 370 2.35 -0.23 -22.61
C PRO A 370 3.14 0.76 -23.48
N THR A 371 2.49 1.43 -24.42
CA THR A 371 3.05 2.49 -25.25
C THR A 371 3.14 3.84 -24.56
N GLY A 372 2.63 3.94 -23.32
CA GLY A 372 2.53 5.18 -22.56
C GLY A 372 1.31 6.05 -22.93
N GLU A 373 0.47 5.63 -23.87
CA GLU A 373 -0.74 6.35 -24.28
C GLU A 373 -1.88 6.10 -23.28
N THR A 374 -2.68 7.14 -23.05
CA THR A 374 -3.87 7.00 -22.20
C THR A 374 -4.93 6.13 -22.90
N HIS A 375 -5.39 5.11 -22.19
CA HIS A 375 -6.51 4.30 -22.65
C HIS A 375 -7.85 4.94 -22.26
N TRP A 376 -8.03 5.21 -20.98
CA TRP A 376 -9.21 5.91 -20.44
C TRP A 376 -8.87 6.57 -19.09
N LYS A 377 -9.73 7.52 -18.69
CA LYS A 377 -9.69 8.18 -17.37
C LYS A 377 -11.08 8.14 -16.76
N SER A 378 -11.18 7.79 -15.48
CA SER A 378 -12.46 7.75 -14.75
C SER A 378 -12.35 8.52 -13.45
N ILE A 379 -13.39 9.28 -13.10
CA ILE A 379 -13.49 10.02 -11.84
C ILE A 379 -14.57 9.35 -10.98
N LEU A 380 -14.17 8.81 -9.84
CA LEU A 380 -15.06 8.17 -8.86
C LEU A 380 -15.36 9.16 -7.74
N HIS A 381 -16.56 9.70 -7.73
CA HIS A 381 -16.95 10.74 -6.78
C HIS A 381 -17.22 10.14 -5.40
N LYS A 382 -16.36 10.44 -4.43
CA LYS A 382 -16.58 10.21 -3.02
C LYS A 382 -16.28 11.50 -2.26
N LYS A 383 -16.76 11.60 -1.04
CA LYS A 383 -16.49 12.75 -0.18
C LYS A 383 -16.46 12.29 1.26
N GLN A 384 -15.28 12.25 1.84
CA GLN A 384 -15.08 11.82 3.21
C GLN A 384 -14.51 12.97 4.03
N TYR A 385 -14.97 13.07 5.27
CA TYR A 385 -14.48 14.05 6.23
C TYR A 385 -14.33 13.40 7.60
N SER A 386 -13.18 13.59 8.21
CA SER A 386 -12.94 13.19 9.59
C SER A 386 -12.13 14.25 10.35
N GLN A 387 -11.99 14.08 11.66
CA GLN A 387 -11.39 15.07 12.54
C GLN A 387 -10.58 14.38 13.63
N ASP A 388 -9.33 14.85 13.86
CA ASP A 388 -8.43 14.39 14.93
C ASP A 388 -8.24 12.86 14.98
N ASP A 389 -8.34 12.17 13.86
CA ASP A 389 -8.23 10.72 13.75
C ASP A 389 -7.13 10.26 12.79
N ASN A 390 -6.25 11.16 12.35
CA ASN A 390 -5.20 10.90 11.37
C ASN A 390 -5.71 10.33 10.03
N GLY A 391 -7.02 10.51 9.73
CA GLY A 391 -7.64 9.99 8.52
C GLY A 391 -7.64 8.45 8.42
N ILE A 392 -7.54 7.74 9.56
CA ILE A 392 -7.42 6.25 9.59
C ILE A 392 -8.67 5.54 9.06
N TYR A 393 -9.84 6.20 9.14
CA TYR A 393 -11.10 5.67 8.63
C TYR A 393 -11.45 6.17 7.24
N SER A 394 -10.62 7.05 6.68
CA SER A 394 -10.78 7.66 5.36
C SER A 394 -10.03 6.90 4.28
N SER A 395 -10.17 7.36 3.02
CA SER A 395 -9.63 6.70 1.83
C SER A 395 -10.36 5.41 1.49
N TYR A 396 -9.73 4.45 0.87
CA TYR A 396 -10.36 3.24 0.33
C TYR A 396 -9.45 2.01 0.50
N PHE A 397 -10.02 0.85 0.23
CA PHE A 397 -9.29 -0.39 -0.03
C PHE A 397 -9.53 -0.83 -1.46
N LEU A 398 -8.47 -1.15 -2.19
CA LEU A 398 -8.54 -1.71 -3.54
C LEU A 398 -8.64 -3.23 -3.49
N PHE A 399 -9.83 -3.75 -3.79
CA PHE A 399 -10.08 -5.18 -3.89
C PHE A 399 -10.00 -5.62 -5.36
N LYS A 400 -9.02 -6.47 -5.67
CA LYS A 400 -8.70 -6.90 -7.04
C LYS A 400 -9.40 -8.23 -7.33
N THR A 401 -10.33 -8.24 -8.26
CA THR A 401 -10.99 -9.45 -8.75
C THR A 401 -10.59 -9.75 -10.19
N PRO A 402 -10.78 -10.97 -10.71
CA PRO A 402 -10.37 -11.30 -12.07
C PRO A 402 -10.96 -10.41 -13.18
N GLY A 403 -12.15 -9.86 -12.97
CA GLY A 403 -12.82 -9.04 -13.99
C GLY A 403 -13.01 -7.57 -13.65
N ASN A 404 -12.82 -7.19 -12.38
CA ASN A 404 -13.12 -5.83 -11.92
C ASN A 404 -12.19 -5.41 -10.79
N LEU A 405 -12.01 -4.11 -10.67
CA LEU A 405 -11.47 -3.47 -9.48
C LEU A 405 -12.62 -2.94 -8.63
N ARG A 406 -12.55 -3.17 -7.32
CA ARG A 406 -13.54 -2.67 -6.37
C ARG A 406 -12.87 -1.74 -5.38
N PHE A 407 -13.39 -0.54 -5.26
CA PHE A 407 -12.92 0.47 -4.30
C PHE A 407 -13.91 0.51 -3.15
N LEU A 408 -13.53 -0.06 -2.01
CA LEU A 408 -14.36 -0.12 -0.81
C LEU A 408 -14.01 1.04 0.13
N PHE A 409 -14.99 1.75 0.64
CA PHE A 409 -14.77 2.91 1.50
C PHE A 409 -15.95 3.21 2.42
N ASN A 410 -15.68 3.95 3.50
CA ASN A 410 -16.72 4.52 4.34
C ASN A 410 -17.27 5.78 3.68
N ASP A 411 -18.55 5.84 3.40
CA ASP A 411 -19.20 7.04 2.86
C ASP A 411 -19.34 8.13 3.93
N GLU A 412 -19.81 7.74 5.11
CA GLU A 412 -19.90 8.61 6.27
C GLU A 412 -19.03 8.06 7.42
N ILE A 413 -18.27 8.95 8.07
CA ILE A 413 -17.31 8.57 9.11
C ILE A 413 -17.80 9.00 10.50
N ARG A 414 -18.69 10.00 10.59
CA ARG A 414 -19.07 10.63 11.86
C ARG A 414 -20.22 9.98 12.61
N GLN A 415 -21.35 9.68 11.99
CA GLN A 415 -22.59 9.28 12.68
C GLN A 415 -23.13 7.93 12.24
N GLU A 416 -23.27 7.69 10.96
CA GLU A 416 -23.78 6.46 10.37
C GLU A 416 -22.78 5.98 9.35
N ASN A 417 -22.01 4.96 9.69
CA ASN A 417 -21.04 4.43 8.78
C ASN A 417 -21.73 3.60 7.70
N THR A 418 -22.04 4.22 6.58
CA THR A 418 -22.42 3.50 5.37
C THR A 418 -21.14 3.13 4.62
N VAL A 419 -21.02 1.87 4.27
CA VAL A 419 -19.95 1.35 3.42
C VAL A 419 -20.45 1.28 2.00
N SER A 420 -19.71 1.86 1.09
CA SER A 420 -19.97 1.80 -0.35
C SER A 420 -18.80 1.20 -1.11
N GLU A 421 -19.08 0.74 -2.32
CA GLU A 421 -18.07 0.35 -3.28
C GLU A 421 -18.29 1.01 -4.63
N TYR A 422 -17.19 1.27 -5.32
CA TYR A 422 -17.17 1.40 -6.77
C TYR A 422 -16.68 0.12 -7.40
N VAL A 423 -17.39 -0.39 -8.39
CA VAL A 423 -16.97 -1.52 -9.23
C VAL A 423 -16.58 -0.97 -10.58
N LEU A 424 -15.30 -1.07 -10.92
CA LEU A 424 -14.71 -0.56 -12.15
C LEU A 424 -14.29 -1.73 -13.04
N ASN A 425 -14.74 -1.72 -14.29
CA ASN A 425 -14.39 -2.73 -15.29
C ASN A 425 -13.13 -2.34 -16.11
N ALA A 426 -12.69 -3.23 -16.99
CA ALA A 426 -11.51 -3.02 -17.82
C ALA A 426 -11.65 -1.88 -18.84
N LEU A 427 -12.86 -1.44 -19.15
CA LEU A 427 -13.16 -0.34 -20.07
C LEU A 427 -13.24 1.03 -19.39
N GLY A 428 -13.05 1.07 -18.06
CA GLY A 428 -13.18 2.30 -17.28
C GLY A 428 -14.62 2.65 -16.91
N GLU A 429 -15.58 1.78 -17.21
CA GLU A 429 -16.96 1.97 -16.78
C GLU A 429 -17.11 1.55 -15.33
N TYR A 430 -17.84 2.32 -14.57
CA TYR A 430 -18.01 2.05 -13.15
C TYR A 430 -19.46 2.15 -12.68
N ASN A 431 -19.75 1.44 -11.60
CA ASN A 431 -21.02 1.50 -10.88
C ASN A 431 -20.75 1.65 -9.39
N ARG A 432 -21.54 2.48 -8.71
CA ARG A 432 -21.50 2.66 -7.25
C ARG A 432 -22.64 1.89 -6.61
N LYS A 433 -22.31 1.19 -5.51
CA LYS A 433 -23.29 0.44 -4.71
C LYS A 433 -23.05 0.69 -3.22
N GLY A 434 -24.13 0.85 -2.46
CA GLY A 434 -24.08 0.70 -1.01
C GLY A 434 -23.94 -0.78 -0.65
N LEU A 435 -23.00 -1.10 0.23
CA LEU A 435 -22.74 -2.48 0.67
C LEU A 435 -23.48 -2.81 1.96
N LEU A 436 -23.29 -1.99 2.98
CA LEU A 436 -23.87 -2.19 4.32
C LEU A 436 -23.95 -0.90 5.10
N SER A 437 -24.86 -0.86 6.08
CA SER A 437 -24.83 0.08 7.19
C SER A 437 -24.17 -0.59 8.39
N THR A 438 -23.23 0.08 9.01
CA THR A 438 -22.51 -0.43 10.19
C THR A 438 -23.17 -0.05 11.52
N GLU A 439 -24.30 0.68 11.48
CA GLU A 439 -24.97 1.24 12.63
C GLU A 439 -25.30 0.18 13.71
N HIS A 440 -25.89 -0.94 13.28
CA HIS A 440 -26.28 -2.03 14.20
C HIS A 440 -25.13 -2.98 14.57
N LEU A 441 -23.98 -2.88 13.89
CA LEU A 441 -22.83 -3.77 14.09
C LEU A 441 -21.76 -3.15 15.00
N ASP A 442 -21.92 -1.88 15.37
CA ASP A 442 -20.93 -1.09 16.13
C ASP A 442 -19.51 -1.23 15.53
N LEU A 443 -19.41 -1.00 14.21
CA LEU A 443 -18.18 -1.08 13.46
C LEU A 443 -17.68 0.30 13.08
N LYS A 444 -16.35 0.48 13.11
CA LYS A 444 -15.63 1.62 12.56
C LYS A 444 -14.47 1.09 11.71
N LEU A 445 -14.72 0.91 10.44
CA LEU A 445 -13.85 0.15 9.53
C LEU A 445 -12.64 0.96 9.09
N ARG A 446 -11.47 0.31 9.12
CA ARG A 446 -10.19 0.86 8.69
C ARG A 446 -9.81 0.24 7.34
N PHE A 447 -10.32 0.78 6.25
CA PHE A 447 -10.11 0.23 4.91
C PHE A 447 -8.64 0.25 4.48
N LYS A 448 -7.84 1.21 4.94
CA LYS A 448 -6.40 1.24 4.66
C LYS A 448 -5.63 0.03 5.21
N ASP A 449 -6.15 -0.59 6.27
CA ASP A 449 -5.54 -1.76 6.91
C ASP A 449 -6.22 -3.08 6.52
N ALA A 450 -7.11 -3.05 5.53
CA ALA A 450 -7.79 -4.23 5.03
C ALA A 450 -6.83 -5.15 4.27
N VAL A 451 -7.13 -6.43 4.29
CA VAL A 451 -6.34 -7.46 3.60
C VAL A 451 -7.25 -8.31 2.71
N GLN A 452 -6.90 -8.40 1.44
CA GLN A 452 -7.53 -9.37 0.55
C GLN A 452 -7.03 -10.77 0.92
N VAL A 453 -7.95 -11.64 1.31
CA VAL A 453 -7.64 -12.99 1.79
C VAL A 453 -7.91 -14.07 0.73
N ASP A 454 -8.79 -13.77 -0.22
CA ASP A 454 -9.08 -14.65 -1.36
C ASP A 454 -9.53 -13.80 -2.57
N ALA A 455 -9.71 -14.44 -3.71
CA ALA A 455 -10.21 -13.81 -4.93
C ALA A 455 -11.57 -13.12 -4.75
N ASN A 456 -12.39 -13.57 -3.82
CA ASN A 456 -13.73 -13.06 -3.51
C ASN A 456 -13.91 -12.60 -2.05
N ALA A 457 -12.85 -12.57 -1.24
CA ALA A 457 -12.96 -12.26 0.19
C ALA A 457 -11.93 -11.24 0.67
N VAL A 458 -12.38 -10.32 1.51
CA VAL A 458 -11.57 -9.30 2.17
C VAL A 458 -11.87 -9.29 3.67
N VAL A 459 -10.84 -9.08 4.50
CA VAL A 459 -10.96 -8.85 5.93
C VAL A 459 -10.57 -7.41 6.24
N VAL A 460 -11.46 -6.71 6.92
CA VAL A 460 -11.29 -5.29 7.29
C VAL A 460 -11.29 -5.19 8.82
N PRO A 461 -10.24 -4.61 9.43
CA PRO A 461 -10.25 -4.33 10.85
C PRO A 461 -11.19 -3.17 11.16
N SER A 462 -11.88 -3.28 12.27
CA SER A 462 -12.72 -2.23 12.87
C SER A 462 -12.18 -1.93 14.26
N GLU A 463 -11.62 -0.75 14.43
CA GLU A 463 -11.02 -0.35 15.69
C GLU A 463 -11.76 0.82 16.32
N ARG A 464 -12.11 0.66 17.61
CA ARG A 464 -12.75 1.72 18.38
C ARG A 464 -12.31 1.64 19.85
N ARG A 465 -11.67 2.69 20.37
CA ARG A 465 -11.29 2.81 21.79
C ARG A 465 -10.54 1.59 22.34
N ASN A 466 -9.46 1.18 21.68
CA ASN A 466 -8.66 -0.01 22.05
C ASN A 466 -9.45 -1.34 22.02
N ARG A 467 -10.43 -1.43 21.14
CA ARG A 467 -11.20 -2.65 20.84
C ARG A 467 -11.17 -2.89 19.36
N LEU A 468 -10.83 -4.09 18.98
CA LEU A 468 -10.74 -4.55 17.60
C LEU A 468 -11.83 -5.57 17.32
N LYS A 469 -12.51 -5.42 16.20
CA LYS A 469 -13.30 -6.47 15.56
C LYS A 469 -12.77 -6.69 14.16
N LEU A 470 -12.85 -7.90 13.65
CA LEU A 470 -12.56 -8.21 12.26
C LEU A 470 -13.89 -8.38 11.52
N MET A 471 -14.01 -7.75 10.37
CA MET A 471 -15.15 -7.94 9.47
C MET A 471 -14.67 -8.62 8.19
N LYS A 472 -15.25 -9.77 7.86
CA LYS A 472 -15.03 -10.48 6.58
C LYS A 472 -16.20 -10.22 5.66
N LEU A 473 -15.89 -9.76 4.46
CA LEU A 473 -16.84 -9.58 3.37
C LEU A 473 -16.50 -10.57 2.26
N VAL A 474 -17.49 -11.38 1.85
CA VAL A 474 -17.38 -12.37 0.77
C VAL A 474 -18.39 -12.01 -0.31
N TYR A 475 -17.94 -11.96 -1.58
CA TYR A 475 -18.72 -11.63 -2.76
C TYR A 475 -19.33 -12.86 -3.43
#